data_6d6e245bbb75623bee1a40b814e575ec
#
_entry.id   6d6e245bbb75623bee1a40b814e575ec
#
_cell.length_a   1.000
_cell.length_b   1.000
_cell.length_c   1.000
_cell.angle_alpha   90.00
_cell.angle_beta   90.00
_cell.angle_gamma   90.00
#
_symmetry.space_group_name_H-M   'P 1'
#
loop_
_entity.id
_entity.type
_entity.pdbx_description
1 polymer ?
#
loop_
_entity_poly.entity_id
_entity_poly.type
_entity_poly.pdbx_seq_one_letter_code
_entity_poly.pdbx_strand_id
1 'polypeptide(L)'
;MLRYTGHPLIDVGVATITAFASKSDPAEVTDKDLNAIAEYIEREYSKNPMKSFLTTVFPNSGFVQPAFDKQPEKRVAYARTVLFKWHDQAEQTRSRCVFFDMPAAIRVHRQAIPMIGPEDGFNFFAEGESGLPVSGLALLAIHALPLGSLKCEGRMLFVHADRPDITFLFAEQALEANRRYLNLKAQADKYDDVKYPKTQIIEQLLRAEERRSDLDLCSMTAYHMTNYGTKPGVDIYHLPLQMMRFLVLATEATHRDAWQQIVRRGWEGESDDRDEFGFSKRRNVLYEDLFDLPREARRFLRTYILRMPQVQKSKTRHDPRVTYNLLTEADLVSWSLTTLFLKEVMNVEEHRIEAIRVMADRLADYIDTQNDQHLFRTLLYGKNSGKDYQDLRTRLIRADYRVAPSSGPLFTLDEFVTVFENSDNQYTWILARDLLLIRIIERLYQRGTIAQLSEVISAPPETPDVEEA
;
A
#
# COMPACT_ATOMS: atom_id res chain seq x y z
N MET A 1 -24.61 -19.98 10.16
CA MET A 1 -23.87 -19.09 11.05
C MET A 1 -22.91 -18.31 10.19
N LEU A 2 -22.86 -16.98 10.34
CA LEU A 2 -21.98 -16.08 9.60
C LEU A 2 -20.52 -16.34 10.04
N ARG A 3 -19.57 -16.38 9.10
CA ARG A 3 -18.14 -16.60 9.37
C ARG A 3 -17.26 -16.11 8.23
N TYR A 4 -16.01 -15.90 8.49
CA TYR A 4 -15.00 -15.65 7.46
C TYR A 4 -14.69 -16.93 6.68
N THR A 5 -14.34 -16.78 5.40
CA THR A 5 -14.16 -17.87 4.45
C THR A 5 -12.79 -17.89 3.78
N GLY A 6 -12.01 -16.82 3.88
CA GLY A 6 -10.79 -16.58 3.10
C GLY A 6 -11.06 -15.95 1.74
N HIS A 7 -12.32 -15.73 1.35
CA HIS A 7 -12.66 -15.12 0.07
C HIS A 7 -12.91 -13.61 0.22
N PRO A 8 -12.15 -12.73 -0.47
CA PRO A 8 -12.18 -11.29 -0.23
C PRO A 8 -13.57 -10.64 -0.30
N LEU A 9 -14.37 -10.99 -1.32
CA LEU A 9 -15.72 -10.41 -1.49
C LEU A 9 -16.68 -10.81 -0.37
N ILE A 10 -16.51 -12.02 0.17
CA ILE A 10 -17.34 -12.51 1.27
C ILE A 10 -16.88 -11.91 2.58
N ASP A 11 -15.59 -11.99 2.86
CA ASP A 11 -15.04 -11.65 4.17
C ASP A 11 -15.20 -10.17 4.50
N VAL A 12 -15.00 -9.28 3.51
CA VAL A 12 -15.28 -7.85 3.71
C VAL A 12 -16.77 -7.60 3.92
N GLY A 13 -17.65 -8.34 3.22
CA GLY A 13 -19.09 -8.28 3.46
C GLY A 13 -19.49 -8.80 4.84
N VAL A 14 -18.91 -9.91 5.29
CA VAL A 14 -19.07 -10.45 6.65
C VAL A 14 -18.61 -9.43 7.69
N ALA A 15 -17.42 -8.86 7.51
CA ALA A 15 -16.89 -7.81 8.38
C ALA A 15 -17.82 -6.59 8.44
N THR A 16 -18.38 -6.19 7.30
CA THR A 16 -19.33 -5.07 7.21
C THR A 16 -20.63 -5.36 7.97
N ILE A 17 -21.19 -6.57 7.84
CA ILE A 17 -22.38 -7.00 8.59
C ILE A 17 -22.08 -6.98 10.10
N THR A 18 -20.95 -7.53 10.50
CA THR A 18 -20.51 -7.60 11.91
C THR A 18 -20.34 -6.21 12.51
N ALA A 19 -19.68 -5.31 11.80
CA ALA A 19 -19.51 -3.91 12.20
C ALA A 19 -20.84 -3.15 12.25
N PHE A 20 -21.75 -3.39 11.29
CA PHE A 20 -23.10 -2.80 11.28
C PHE A 20 -23.92 -3.21 12.50
N ALA A 21 -23.79 -4.46 12.93
CA ALA A 21 -24.42 -5.00 14.14
C ALA A 21 -23.75 -4.52 15.43
N SER A 22 -22.65 -3.74 15.37
CA SER A 22 -21.83 -3.34 16.51
C SER A 22 -21.31 -4.55 17.30
N LYS A 23 -20.90 -5.59 16.61
CA LYS A 23 -20.28 -6.81 17.13
C LYS A 23 -18.82 -6.88 16.68
N SER A 24 -18.03 -7.70 17.37
CA SER A 24 -16.62 -7.99 17.03
C SER A 24 -16.42 -9.36 16.39
N ASP A 25 -17.34 -10.29 16.63
CA ASP A 25 -17.31 -11.65 16.09
C ASP A 25 -18.54 -11.90 15.20
N PRO A 26 -18.36 -12.34 13.95
CA PRO A 26 -19.48 -12.73 13.09
C PRO A 26 -20.42 -13.77 13.69
N ALA A 27 -19.93 -14.63 14.59
CA ALA A 27 -20.72 -15.65 15.26
C ALA A 27 -21.78 -15.07 16.22
N GLU A 28 -21.60 -13.82 16.67
CA GLU A 28 -22.53 -13.11 17.55
C GLU A 28 -23.66 -12.39 16.78
N VAL A 29 -23.57 -12.35 15.46
CA VAL A 29 -24.57 -11.70 14.61
C VAL A 29 -25.85 -12.51 14.63
N THR A 30 -26.95 -11.87 15.03
CA THR A 30 -28.26 -12.49 15.17
C THR A 30 -29.09 -12.30 13.89
N ASP A 31 -30.18 -13.06 13.75
CA ASP A 31 -31.15 -12.91 12.67
C ASP A 31 -31.77 -11.50 12.64
N LYS A 32 -31.91 -10.87 13.83
CA LYS A 32 -32.37 -9.48 13.92
C LYS A 32 -31.36 -8.51 13.29
N ASP A 33 -30.07 -8.75 13.50
CA ASP A 33 -29.01 -7.92 12.91
C ASP A 33 -28.94 -8.11 11.40
N LEU A 34 -29.08 -9.35 10.92
CA LEU A 34 -29.16 -9.67 9.48
C LEU A 34 -30.33 -8.97 8.80
N ASN A 35 -31.50 -8.98 9.45
CA ASN A 35 -32.67 -8.24 8.96
C ASN A 35 -32.43 -6.74 8.93
N ALA A 36 -31.85 -6.18 10.00
CA ALA A 36 -31.61 -4.75 10.08
C ALA A 36 -30.67 -4.23 8.96
N ILE A 37 -29.60 -4.96 8.66
CA ILE A 37 -28.70 -4.59 7.57
C ILE A 37 -29.38 -4.81 6.20
N ALA A 38 -30.13 -5.89 6.02
CA ALA A 38 -30.85 -6.14 4.76
C ALA A 38 -31.85 -5.01 4.45
N GLU A 39 -32.63 -4.57 5.43
CA GLU A 39 -33.54 -3.43 5.31
C GLU A 39 -32.81 -2.11 5.05
N TYR A 40 -31.65 -1.90 5.70
CA TYR A 40 -30.82 -0.72 5.46
C TYR A 40 -30.31 -0.70 4.02
N ILE A 41 -29.79 -1.83 3.52
CA ILE A 41 -29.31 -1.97 2.14
C ILE A 41 -30.46 -1.74 1.16
N GLU A 42 -31.64 -2.37 1.34
CA GLU A 42 -32.81 -2.20 0.48
C GLU A 42 -33.18 -0.72 0.35
N ARG A 43 -33.20 0.00 1.45
CA ARG A 43 -33.57 1.43 1.49
C ARG A 43 -32.55 2.31 0.80
N GLU A 44 -31.23 2.11 1.09
CA GLU A 44 -30.18 3.00 0.62
C GLU A 44 -29.75 2.71 -0.83
N TYR A 45 -29.74 1.42 -1.25
CA TYR A 45 -29.31 1.04 -2.60
C TYR A 45 -30.31 1.41 -3.70
N SER A 46 -31.54 1.62 -3.32
CA SER A 46 -32.62 1.96 -4.26
C SER A 46 -32.60 3.43 -4.72
N LYS A 47 -31.81 4.28 -4.10
CA LYS A 47 -31.73 5.72 -4.33
C LYS A 47 -30.32 6.24 -4.47
N ASN A 48 -30.18 7.44 -5.03
CA ASN A 48 -28.91 8.17 -4.99
C ASN A 48 -28.66 8.72 -3.56
N PRO A 49 -27.39 8.93 -3.20
CA PRO A 49 -26.18 8.75 -4.02
C PRO A 49 -25.70 7.30 -4.14
N MET A 50 -26.16 6.37 -3.27
CA MET A 50 -25.63 5.00 -3.21
C MET A 50 -25.87 4.23 -4.52
N LYS A 51 -26.99 4.41 -5.19
CA LYS A 51 -27.27 3.85 -6.51
C LYS A 51 -26.15 4.15 -7.52
N SER A 52 -25.57 5.35 -7.49
CA SER A 52 -24.47 5.73 -8.37
C SER A 52 -23.16 5.01 -8.04
N PHE A 53 -22.91 4.69 -6.77
CA PHE A 53 -21.78 3.85 -6.38
C PHE A 53 -21.97 2.41 -6.87
N LEU A 54 -23.17 1.86 -6.70
CA LEU A 54 -23.48 0.48 -7.12
C LEU A 54 -23.30 0.25 -8.62
N THR A 55 -23.43 1.27 -9.47
CA THR A 55 -23.17 1.12 -10.91
C THR A 55 -21.75 0.68 -11.21
N THR A 56 -20.81 0.95 -10.35
CA THR A 56 -19.40 0.54 -10.52
C THR A 56 -19.19 -0.94 -10.21
N VAL A 57 -20.00 -1.51 -9.32
CA VAL A 57 -19.84 -2.88 -8.79
C VAL A 57 -20.88 -3.84 -9.38
N PHE A 58 -22.13 -3.41 -9.38
CA PHE A 58 -23.30 -4.19 -9.81
C PHE A 58 -24.07 -3.50 -10.94
N PRO A 59 -23.45 -3.23 -12.10
CA PRO A 59 -24.08 -2.45 -13.18
C PRO A 59 -25.34 -3.08 -13.77
N ASN A 60 -25.52 -4.37 -13.55
CA ASN A 60 -26.67 -5.13 -14.06
C ASN A 60 -27.68 -5.53 -12.96
N SER A 61 -27.47 -5.09 -11.71
CA SER A 61 -28.36 -5.44 -10.61
C SER A 61 -29.72 -4.73 -10.71
N GLY A 62 -30.72 -5.35 -10.10
CA GLY A 62 -32.07 -4.74 -10.03
C GLY A 62 -32.10 -3.40 -9.27
N PHE A 63 -31.11 -3.10 -8.43
CA PHE A 63 -30.99 -1.81 -7.75
C PHE A 63 -30.69 -0.66 -8.71
N VAL A 64 -29.90 -0.89 -9.75
CA VAL A 64 -29.40 0.16 -10.65
C VAL A 64 -30.11 0.20 -12.00
N GLN A 65 -30.92 -0.79 -12.32
CA GLN A 65 -31.68 -0.86 -13.61
C GLN A 65 -32.63 0.30 -13.78
N PRO A 66 -32.48 1.18 -14.81
CA PRO A 66 -33.36 2.31 -15.02
C PRO A 66 -34.83 1.88 -15.29
N ALA A 67 -35.03 0.71 -15.92
CA ALA A 67 -36.36 0.17 -16.18
C ALA A 67 -37.14 -0.07 -14.89
N PHE A 68 -36.49 -0.36 -13.78
CA PHE A 68 -37.13 -0.60 -12.49
C PHE A 68 -37.51 0.68 -11.74
N ASP A 69 -37.08 1.86 -12.21
CA ASP A 69 -37.55 3.14 -11.68
C ASP A 69 -39.07 3.33 -11.94
N LYS A 70 -39.57 2.73 -13.04
CA LYS A 70 -41.01 2.72 -13.40
C LYS A 70 -41.77 1.47 -12.92
N GLN A 71 -41.05 0.51 -12.31
CA GLN A 71 -41.60 -0.77 -11.87
C GLN A 71 -41.00 -1.14 -10.48
N PRO A 72 -41.36 -0.39 -9.42
CA PRO A 72 -40.78 -0.51 -8.08
C PRO A 72 -40.97 -1.92 -7.51
N GLU A 73 -42.06 -2.62 -7.87
CA GLU A 73 -42.34 -4.00 -7.48
C GLU A 73 -41.25 -4.97 -7.94
N LYS A 74 -40.65 -4.74 -9.10
CA LYS A 74 -39.51 -5.57 -9.57
C LYS A 74 -38.25 -5.33 -8.78
N ARG A 75 -38.01 -4.09 -8.34
CA ARG A 75 -36.89 -3.77 -7.48
C ARG A 75 -37.05 -4.41 -6.11
N VAL A 76 -38.23 -4.36 -5.52
CA VAL A 76 -38.53 -5.04 -4.26
C VAL A 76 -38.35 -6.56 -4.39
N ALA A 77 -38.86 -7.16 -5.48
CA ALA A 77 -38.72 -8.58 -5.74
C ALA A 77 -37.23 -8.97 -5.86
N TYR A 78 -36.43 -8.17 -6.57
CA TYR A 78 -34.98 -8.37 -6.66
C TYR A 78 -34.29 -8.24 -5.28
N ALA A 79 -34.62 -7.19 -4.52
CA ALA A 79 -34.07 -6.98 -3.18
C ALA A 79 -34.33 -8.19 -2.26
N ARG A 80 -35.56 -8.70 -2.28
CA ARG A 80 -35.94 -9.91 -1.52
C ARG A 80 -35.11 -11.11 -1.93
N THR A 81 -34.87 -11.30 -3.22
CA THR A 81 -34.04 -12.42 -3.71
C THR A 81 -32.59 -12.33 -3.23
N VAL A 82 -31.97 -11.16 -3.22
CA VAL A 82 -30.55 -11.02 -2.90
C VAL A 82 -30.27 -10.71 -1.43
N LEU A 83 -31.20 -10.08 -0.71
CA LEU A 83 -30.99 -9.63 0.68
C LEU A 83 -31.66 -10.51 1.74
N PHE A 84 -32.82 -11.13 1.41
CA PHE A 84 -33.62 -11.85 2.40
C PHE A 84 -33.69 -13.37 2.15
N LYS A 85 -33.03 -13.87 1.11
CA LYS A 85 -33.02 -15.30 0.78
C LYS A 85 -32.40 -16.21 1.85
N TRP A 86 -31.66 -15.63 2.80
CA TRP A 86 -31.11 -16.33 3.93
C TRP A 86 -32.14 -16.83 4.96
N HIS A 87 -33.38 -16.29 4.93
CA HIS A 87 -34.51 -16.78 5.70
C HIS A 87 -35.04 -18.11 5.18
N ASP A 88 -34.91 -18.34 3.87
CA ASP A 88 -35.46 -19.54 3.29
C ASP A 88 -34.60 -20.72 3.77
N GLN A 89 -35.24 -21.61 4.51
CA GLN A 89 -34.64 -22.93 4.74
C GLN A 89 -34.43 -23.52 3.34
N ALA A 90 -33.17 -23.76 3.00
CA ALA A 90 -32.83 -24.30 1.70
C ALA A 90 -33.65 -25.57 1.47
N GLU A 91 -34.62 -25.54 0.55
CA GLU A 91 -35.14 -26.75 -0.02
C GLU A 91 -33.89 -27.58 -0.38
N GLN A 92 -33.88 -28.88 -0.13
CA GLN A 92 -32.73 -29.77 -0.28
C GLN A 92 -32.20 -29.74 -1.71
N THR A 93 -31.58 -28.61 -2.07
CA THR A 93 -30.84 -28.49 -3.31
C THR A 93 -29.61 -29.37 -3.18
N ARG A 94 -29.36 -30.21 -4.18
CA ARG A 94 -28.14 -31.07 -4.24
C ARG A 94 -26.86 -30.26 -4.27
N SER A 95 -26.93 -28.98 -4.63
CA SER A 95 -25.79 -28.08 -4.78
C SER A 95 -25.40 -27.42 -3.43
N ARG A 96 -24.12 -27.35 -3.14
CA ARG A 96 -23.58 -26.61 -2.00
C ARG A 96 -23.18 -25.21 -2.41
N CYS A 97 -23.26 -24.28 -1.48
CA CYS A 97 -22.76 -22.93 -1.68
C CYS A 97 -21.24 -22.95 -1.90
N VAL A 98 -20.77 -22.22 -2.92
CA VAL A 98 -19.34 -22.14 -3.25
C VAL A 98 -18.52 -21.38 -2.21
N PHE A 99 -19.15 -20.59 -1.33
CA PHE A 99 -18.47 -19.77 -0.32
C PHE A 99 -18.61 -20.31 1.12
N PHE A 100 -19.81 -20.78 1.47
CA PHE A 100 -20.09 -21.32 2.79
C PHE A 100 -20.37 -22.83 2.69
N ASP A 101 -19.94 -23.57 3.69
CA ASP A 101 -20.25 -25.00 3.76
C ASP A 101 -21.69 -25.23 4.22
N MET A 102 -22.65 -24.86 3.35
CA MET A 102 -24.10 -25.00 3.55
C MET A 102 -24.81 -25.21 2.21
N PRO A 103 -26.07 -25.65 2.21
CA PRO A 103 -26.85 -25.75 0.98
C PRO A 103 -26.92 -24.41 0.23
N ALA A 104 -26.87 -24.47 -1.10
CA ALA A 104 -27.14 -23.31 -1.93
C ALA A 104 -28.63 -23.01 -1.94
N ALA A 105 -28.99 -21.75 -1.88
CA ALA A 105 -30.38 -21.30 -1.97
C ALA A 105 -30.79 -20.94 -3.40
N ILE A 106 -29.80 -20.52 -4.24
CA ILE A 106 -30.04 -20.06 -5.60
C ILE A 106 -28.75 -20.12 -6.42
N ARG A 107 -28.88 -20.24 -7.75
CA ARG A 107 -27.77 -19.97 -8.68
C ARG A 107 -27.84 -18.51 -9.16
N VAL A 108 -26.71 -17.84 -9.16
CA VAL A 108 -26.63 -16.41 -9.51
C VAL A 108 -25.52 -16.12 -10.50
N HIS A 109 -25.65 -15.00 -11.19
CA HIS A 109 -24.80 -14.53 -12.26
C HIS A 109 -24.25 -13.13 -11.94
N ARG A 110 -23.58 -12.49 -12.92
CA ARG A 110 -23.02 -11.15 -12.87
C ARG A 110 -23.94 -10.05 -12.31
N GLN A 111 -25.24 -10.29 -12.29
CA GLN A 111 -26.23 -9.35 -11.75
C GLN A 111 -26.16 -9.25 -10.22
N ALA A 112 -25.82 -10.35 -9.55
CA ALA A 112 -25.79 -10.45 -8.10
C ALA A 112 -24.36 -10.62 -7.52
N ILE A 113 -23.41 -11.08 -8.33
CA ILE A 113 -21.99 -11.24 -7.93
C ILE A 113 -21.11 -10.49 -8.92
N PRO A 114 -20.23 -9.58 -8.46
CA PRO A 114 -19.30 -8.89 -9.34
C PRO A 114 -18.25 -9.84 -9.91
N MET A 115 -17.73 -9.51 -11.08
CA MET A 115 -16.59 -10.19 -11.75
C MET A 115 -16.84 -11.62 -12.25
N ILE A 116 -18.07 -12.11 -12.24
CA ILE A 116 -18.43 -13.38 -12.87
C ILE A 116 -19.07 -13.20 -14.25
N GLY A 117 -19.16 -14.32 -15.01
CA GLY A 117 -19.68 -14.34 -16.35
C GLY A 117 -21.18 -14.00 -16.47
N PRO A 118 -21.67 -13.74 -17.68
CA PRO A 118 -23.08 -13.51 -17.95
C PRO A 118 -23.89 -14.81 -17.79
N GLU A 119 -25.21 -14.67 -17.80
CA GLU A 119 -26.17 -15.75 -17.58
C GLU A 119 -26.09 -16.88 -18.63
N ASP A 120 -25.77 -16.52 -19.87
CA ASP A 120 -25.58 -17.39 -21.00
C ASP A 120 -24.15 -17.95 -21.13
N GLY A 121 -23.25 -17.56 -20.23
CA GLY A 121 -21.88 -18.07 -20.18
C GLY A 121 -21.79 -19.46 -19.55
N PHE A 122 -21.01 -20.36 -20.15
CA PHE A 122 -20.72 -21.64 -19.54
C PHE A 122 -19.84 -21.45 -18.29
N ASN A 123 -20.25 -22.04 -17.18
CA ASN A 123 -19.38 -22.21 -16.03
C ASN A 123 -18.52 -23.45 -16.22
N PHE A 124 -17.27 -23.38 -15.81
CA PHE A 124 -16.35 -24.51 -15.79
C PHE A 124 -16.62 -25.52 -14.66
N PHE A 125 -17.83 -25.54 -14.11
CA PHE A 125 -18.24 -26.55 -13.15
C PHE A 125 -18.57 -27.86 -13.86
N ALA A 126 -18.23 -28.98 -13.23
CA ALA A 126 -18.41 -30.32 -13.77
C ALA A 126 -19.84 -30.65 -14.19
N GLU A 127 -20.83 -29.97 -13.61
CA GLU A 127 -22.25 -30.16 -13.87
C GLU A 127 -22.76 -29.39 -15.10
N GLY A 128 -21.94 -28.51 -15.72
CA GLY A 128 -22.30 -27.72 -16.89
C GLY A 128 -23.46 -26.73 -16.68
N GLU A 129 -23.84 -26.50 -15.42
CA GLU A 129 -24.91 -25.57 -15.07
C GLU A 129 -24.42 -24.14 -15.02
N SER A 130 -25.20 -23.22 -15.58
CA SER A 130 -24.92 -21.79 -15.58
C SER A 130 -25.11 -21.17 -14.20
N GLY A 131 -24.25 -20.21 -13.81
CA GLY A 131 -24.31 -19.50 -12.53
C GLY A 131 -23.59 -20.19 -11.38
N LEU A 132 -23.29 -19.42 -10.33
CA LEU A 132 -22.68 -19.95 -9.09
C LEU A 132 -23.78 -20.35 -8.10
N PRO A 133 -23.75 -21.57 -7.53
CA PRO A 133 -24.64 -21.95 -6.45
C PRO A 133 -24.22 -21.24 -5.16
N VAL A 134 -25.11 -20.42 -4.58
CA VAL A 134 -24.82 -19.60 -3.41
C VAL A 134 -25.92 -19.70 -2.35
N SER A 135 -25.54 -19.56 -1.10
CA SER A 135 -26.50 -19.41 0.01
C SER A 135 -27.00 -17.96 0.11
N GLY A 136 -28.15 -17.78 0.75
CA GLY A 136 -28.68 -16.44 1.01
C GLY A 136 -27.75 -15.58 1.88
N LEU A 137 -27.01 -16.18 2.84
CA LEU A 137 -26.02 -15.48 3.63
C LEU A 137 -24.85 -14.96 2.79
N ALA A 138 -24.38 -15.75 1.81
CA ALA A 138 -23.34 -15.30 0.89
C ALA A 138 -23.80 -14.11 0.04
N LEU A 139 -25.05 -14.14 -0.43
CA LEU A 139 -25.63 -13.02 -1.16
C LEU A 139 -25.73 -11.75 -0.31
N LEU A 140 -26.19 -11.87 0.91
CA LEU A 140 -26.27 -10.72 1.82
C LEU A 140 -24.87 -10.17 2.11
N ALA A 141 -23.85 -11.01 2.34
CA ALA A 141 -22.49 -10.58 2.54
C ALA A 141 -21.94 -9.83 1.29
N ILE A 142 -22.13 -10.38 0.09
CA ILE A 142 -21.71 -9.73 -1.15
C ILE A 142 -22.40 -8.36 -1.36
N HIS A 143 -23.67 -8.24 -0.98
CA HIS A 143 -24.39 -6.97 -1.08
C HIS A 143 -24.07 -6.01 0.07
N ALA A 144 -23.54 -6.47 1.19
CA ALA A 144 -23.00 -5.61 2.24
C ALA A 144 -21.62 -5.03 1.89
N LEU A 145 -20.82 -5.70 1.04
CA LEU A 145 -19.46 -5.31 0.65
C LEU A 145 -19.33 -3.82 0.25
N PRO A 146 -20.20 -3.21 -0.59
CA PRO A 146 -20.08 -1.79 -0.93
C PRO A 146 -20.13 -0.84 0.27
N LEU A 147 -20.85 -1.19 1.33
CA LEU A 147 -20.91 -0.37 2.55
C LEU A 147 -19.58 -0.42 3.34
N GLY A 148 -18.86 -1.53 3.26
CA GLY A 148 -17.51 -1.70 3.85
C GLY A 148 -16.37 -1.36 2.90
N SER A 149 -16.64 -0.60 1.85
CA SER A 149 -15.69 -0.26 0.79
C SER A 149 -15.73 1.24 0.49
N LEU A 150 -14.67 1.79 -0.10
CA LEU A 150 -14.64 3.16 -0.59
C LEU A 150 -14.94 3.20 -2.09
N LYS A 151 -15.63 4.24 -2.53
CA LYS A 151 -15.66 4.61 -3.93
C LYS A 151 -14.42 5.45 -4.24
N CYS A 152 -13.53 4.93 -5.05
CA CYS A 152 -12.23 5.54 -5.33
C CYS A 152 -12.01 5.58 -6.84
N GLU A 153 -11.81 6.77 -7.41
CA GLU A 153 -11.54 6.96 -8.85
C GLU A 153 -12.48 6.17 -9.77
N GLY A 154 -13.79 6.19 -9.45
CA GLY A 154 -14.82 5.48 -10.22
C GLY A 154 -14.84 3.97 -10.04
N ARG A 155 -14.14 3.44 -9.05
CA ARG A 155 -14.06 2.01 -8.73
C ARG A 155 -14.34 1.76 -7.25
N MET A 156 -14.58 0.52 -6.88
CA MET A 156 -14.68 0.10 -5.49
C MET A 156 -13.30 -0.29 -4.97
N LEU A 157 -12.92 0.26 -3.82
CA LEU A 157 -11.67 -0.04 -3.11
C LEU A 157 -11.99 -0.67 -1.76
N PHE A 158 -11.46 -1.86 -1.50
CA PHE A 158 -11.57 -2.55 -0.22
C PHE A 158 -10.30 -3.33 0.11
N VAL A 159 -10.12 -3.65 1.39
CA VAL A 159 -8.95 -4.36 1.90
C VAL A 159 -9.38 -5.70 2.48
N HIS A 160 -8.62 -6.73 2.15
CA HIS A 160 -8.69 -8.07 2.76
C HIS A 160 -7.31 -8.46 3.29
N ALA A 161 -7.27 -9.08 4.44
CA ALA A 161 -6.04 -9.50 5.10
C ALA A 161 -6.15 -10.96 5.55
N ASP A 162 -5.00 -11.61 5.76
CA ASP A 162 -4.94 -12.99 6.26
C ASP A 162 -5.56 -13.11 7.67
N ARG A 163 -5.57 -11.99 8.40
CA ARG A 163 -6.25 -11.88 9.71
C ARG A 163 -7.58 -11.15 9.59
N PRO A 164 -8.67 -11.77 10.08
CA PRO A 164 -10.01 -11.19 10.01
C PRO A 164 -10.16 -9.85 10.72
N ASP A 165 -9.44 -9.61 11.82
CA ASP A 165 -9.49 -8.37 12.59
C ASP A 165 -9.01 -7.16 11.80
N ILE A 166 -7.99 -7.32 10.94
CA ILE A 166 -7.54 -6.25 10.03
C ILE A 166 -8.60 -5.99 8.95
N THR A 167 -9.14 -7.05 8.34
CA THR A 167 -10.27 -6.91 7.39
C THR A 167 -11.44 -6.19 8.03
N PHE A 168 -11.78 -6.54 9.28
CA PHE A 168 -12.85 -5.91 10.05
C PHE A 168 -12.62 -4.41 10.24
N LEU A 169 -11.42 -4.00 10.66
CA LEU A 169 -11.11 -2.59 10.91
C LEU A 169 -11.25 -1.71 9.65
N PHE A 170 -10.78 -2.21 8.50
CA PHE A 170 -10.96 -1.49 7.24
C PHE A 170 -12.43 -1.39 6.82
N ALA A 171 -13.18 -2.48 6.97
CA ALA A 171 -14.61 -2.51 6.66
C ALA A 171 -15.42 -1.61 7.60
N GLU A 172 -15.09 -1.59 8.89
CA GLU A 172 -15.71 -0.71 9.89
C GLU A 172 -15.45 0.78 9.58
N GLN A 173 -14.20 1.17 9.29
CA GLN A 173 -13.86 2.54 8.91
C GLN A 173 -14.62 2.98 7.65
N ALA A 174 -14.69 2.12 6.64
CA ALA A 174 -15.41 2.41 5.42
C ALA A 174 -16.93 2.51 5.66
N LEU A 175 -17.50 1.63 6.49
CA LEU A 175 -18.92 1.66 6.87
C LEU A 175 -19.27 2.95 7.62
N GLU A 176 -18.44 3.36 8.59
CA GLU A 176 -18.63 4.63 9.31
C GLU A 176 -18.63 5.83 8.34
N ALA A 177 -17.65 5.88 7.43
CA ALA A 177 -17.55 6.93 6.43
C ALA A 177 -18.76 6.94 5.48
N ASN A 178 -19.17 5.77 4.98
CA ASN A 178 -20.33 5.63 4.09
C ASN A 178 -21.64 6.03 4.79
N ARG A 179 -21.86 5.60 6.03
CA ARG A 179 -23.06 6.00 6.80
C ARG A 179 -23.09 7.50 7.04
N ARG A 180 -21.97 8.10 7.41
CA ARG A 180 -21.86 9.54 7.57
C ARG A 180 -22.11 10.27 6.25
N TYR A 181 -21.54 9.77 5.14
CA TYR A 181 -21.77 10.31 3.81
C TYR A 181 -23.25 10.29 3.42
N LEU A 182 -23.90 9.13 3.56
CA LEU A 182 -25.31 8.95 3.20
C LEU A 182 -26.24 9.84 4.04
N ASN A 183 -25.88 10.11 5.30
CA ASN A 183 -26.64 11.03 6.15
C ASN A 183 -26.45 12.51 5.73
N LEU A 184 -25.22 12.93 5.47
CA LEU A 184 -24.90 14.32 5.14
C LEU A 184 -25.26 14.70 3.70
N LYS A 185 -25.12 13.76 2.76
CA LYS A 185 -25.31 13.95 1.31
C LYS A 185 -26.53 13.20 0.78
N ALA A 186 -27.57 13.03 1.59
CA ALA A 186 -28.77 12.25 1.21
C ALA A 186 -29.47 12.74 -0.07
N GLN A 187 -29.25 13.99 -0.47
CA GLN A 187 -29.83 14.60 -1.66
C GLN A 187 -28.85 14.68 -2.84
N ALA A 188 -27.65 14.13 -2.72
CA ALA A 188 -26.68 14.17 -3.81
C ALA A 188 -27.06 13.20 -4.93
N ASP A 189 -26.93 13.64 -6.18
CA ASP A 189 -27.20 12.81 -7.36
C ASP A 189 -26.17 11.73 -7.59
N LYS A 190 -24.95 11.97 -7.16
CA LYS A 190 -23.81 11.03 -7.31
C LYS A 190 -23.05 10.88 -6.00
N TYR A 191 -22.47 9.71 -5.82
CA TYR A 191 -21.54 9.44 -4.75
C TYR A 191 -20.18 10.02 -5.10
N ASP A 192 -19.59 10.84 -4.22
CA ASP A 192 -18.29 11.43 -4.42
C ASP A 192 -17.18 10.35 -4.42
N ASP A 193 -16.13 10.59 -5.20
CA ASP A 193 -14.98 9.70 -5.28
C ASP A 193 -13.82 10.19 -4.40
N VAL A 194 -13.27 9.32 -3.55
CA VAL A 194 -11.93 9.55 -3.02
C VAL A 194 -10.89 9.31 -4.12
N LYS A 195 -9.69 9.83 -3.95
CA LYS A 195 -8.61 9.71 -4.93
C LYS A 195 -7.40 9.00 -4.33
N TYR A 196 -6.50 8.56 -5.19
CA TYR A 196 -5.20 8.01 -4.80
C TYR A 196 -5.32 6.76 -3.92
N PRO A 197 -5.75 5.61 -4.49
CA PRO A 197 -6.09 4.42 -3.73
C PRO A 197 -4.95 3.94 -2.82
N LYS A 198 -3.71 3.92 -3.28
CA LYS A 198 -2.56 3.51 -2.48
C LYS A 198 -2.32 4.44 -1.28
N THR A 199 -2.48 5.75 -1.47
CA THR A 199 -2.40 6.74 -0.37
C THR A 199 -3.49 6.49 0.66
N GLN A 200 -4.75 6.26 0.22
CA GLN A 200 -5.86 5.99 1.14
C GLN A 200 -5.66 4.71 1.96
N ILE A 201 -5.11 3.65 1.34
CA ILE A 201 -4.84 2.39 2.03
C ILE A 201 -3.86 2.60 3.18
N ILE A 202 -2.73 3.27 2.93
CA ILE A 202 -1.73 3.52 3.97
C ILE A 202 -2.28 4.43 5.07
N GLU A 203 -3.03 5.47 4.72
CA GLU A 203 -3.64 6.35 5.73
C GLU A 203 -4.68 5.61 6.60
N GLN A 204 -5.49 4.73 6.01
CA GLN A 204 -6.44 3.92 6.78
C GLN A 204 -5.73 2.94 7.70
N LEU A 205 -4.63 2.33 7.22
CA LEU A 205 -3.80 1.45 8.04
C LEU A 205 -3.24 2.18 9.26
N LEU A 206 -2.63 3.34 9.07
CA LEU A 206 -2.05 4.13 10.16
C LEU A 206 -3.11 4.57 11.17
N ARG A 207 -4.31 4.94 10.72
CA ARG A 207 -5.44 5.25 11.62
C ARG A 207 -5.95 4.00 12.36
N ALA A 208 -5.92 2.83 11.74
CA ALA A 208 -6.29 1.58 12.39
C ALA A 208 -5.32 1.24 13.52
N GLU A 209 -4.02 1.41 13.29
CA GLU A 209 -2.96 1.20 14.26
C GLU A 209 -3.05 2.19 15.44
N GLU A 210 -3.35 3.46 15.18
CA GLU A 210 -3.59 4.45 16.25
C GLU A 210 -4.76 4.06 17.16
N ARG A 211 -5.78 3.39 16.63
CA ARG A 211 -6.95 2.93 17.40
C ARG A 211 -6.69 1.64 18.16
N ARG A 212 -5.82 0.77 17.65
CA ARG A 212 -5.57 -0.57 18.18
C ARG A 212 -4.10 -0.96 18.04
N SER A 213 -3.30 -0.60 19.04
CA SER A 213 -1.87 -0.93 19.11
C SER A 213 -1.58 -2.42 19.40
N ASP A 214 -2.63 -3.23 19.65
CA ASP A 214 -2.53 -4.67 19.94
C ASP A 214 -2.74 -5.55 18.69
N LEU A 215 -2.80 -4.94 17.49
CA LEU A 215 -3.00 -5.68 16.26
C LEU A 215 -1.80 -6.56 15.93
N ASP A 216 -2.03 -7.84 15.82
CA ASP A 216 -1.06 -8.75 15.21
C ASP A 216 -0.97 -8.47 13.70
N LEU A 217 0.18 -8.00 13.27
CA LEU A 217 0.40 -7.66 11.88
C LEU A 217 0.42 -8.90 10.96
N CYS A 218 -0.15 -8.75 9.79
CA CYS A 218 -0.12 -9.76 8.72
C CYS A 218 -0.05 -9.08 7.35
N SER A 219 0.12 -9.88 6.30
CA SER A 219 -0.02 -9.39 4.93
C SER A 219 -1.44 -8.92 4.66
N MET A 220 -1.57 -7.87 3.87
CA MET A 220 -2.88 -7.41 3.40
C MET A 220 -2.88 -7.15 1.91
N THR A 221 -4.05 -7.27 1.31
CA THR A 221 -4.27 -7.04 -0.12
C THR A 221 -5.46 -6.11 -0.30
N ALA A 222 -5.26 -5.02 -1.03
CA ALA A 222 -6.34 -4.14 -1.42
C ALA A 222 -6.75 -4.42 -2.87
N TYR A 223 -8.05 -4.44 -3.09
CA TYR A 223 -8.68 -4.66 -4.38
C TYR A 223 -9.35 -3.37 -4.83
N HIS A 224 -8.92 -2.87 -5.97
CA HIS A 224 -9.47 -1.67 -6.60
C HIS A 224 -10.15 -2.08 -7.89
N MET A 225 -11.46 -2.33 -7.85
CA MET A 225 -12.17 -3.05 -8.90
C MET A 225 -13.37 -2.28 -9.45
N THR A 226 -13.67 -2.55 -10.72
CA THR A 226 -14.91 -2.13 -11.37
C THR A 226 -15.46 -3.26 -12.24
N ASN A 227 -16.77 -3.38 -12.24
CA ASN A 227 -17.51 -4.30 -13.11
C ASN A 227 -18.27 -3.55 -14.20
N TYR A 228 -18.05 -2.24 -14.32
CA TYR A 228 -18.73 -1.38 -15.28
C TYR A 228 -18.17 -1.52 -16.70
N GLY A 229 -19.07 -1.48 -17.68
CA GLY A 229 -18.73 -1.54 -19.10
C GLY A 229 -18.45 -2.96 -19.62
N THR A 230 -17.74 -3.03 -20.74
CA THR A 230 -17.42 -4.29 -21.44
C THR A 230 -16.19 -4.98 -20.90
N LYS A 231 -15.41 -4.31 -20.06
CA LYS A 231 -14.15 -4.83 -19.49
C LYS A 231 -14.15 -4.62 -17.98
N PRO A 232 -14.60 -5.61 -17.21
CA PRO A 232 -14.35 -5.61 -15.77
C PRO A 232 -12.84 -5.53 -15.53
N GLY A 233 -12.44 -4.76 -14.52
CA GLY A 233 -11.03 -4.54 -14.20
C GLY A 233 -10.79 -4.59 -12.70
N VAL A 234 -9.65 -5.13 -12.33
CA VAL A 234 -9.16 -5.14 -10.94
C VAL A 234 -7.68 -4.81 -10.92
N ASP A 235 -7.31 -3.82 -10.12
CA ASP A 235 -5.94 -3.59 -9.71
C ASP A 235 -5.78 -4.15 -8.30
N ILE A 236 -4.71 -4.87 -8.07
CA ILE A 236 -4.40 -5.52 -6.80
C ILE A 236 -3.16 -4.84 -6.21
N TYR A 237 -3.29 -4.34 -4.99
CA TYR A 237 -2.20 -3.72 -4.24
C TYR A 237 -1.90 -4.60 -3.03
N HIS A 238 -0.75 -5.27 -3.06
CA HIS A 238 -0.32 -6.14 -1.98
C HIS A 238 0.69 -5.44 -1.08
N LEU A 239 0.46 -5.50 0.22
CA LEU A 239 1.36 -5.01 1.24
C LEU A 239 1.79 -6.19 2.12
N PRO A 240 3.03 -6.70 1.95
CA PRO A 240 3.51 -7.85 2.69
C PRO A 240 3.76 -7.51 4.17
N LEU A 241 3.80 -8.53 5.01
CA LEU A 241 4.01 -8.40 6.46
C LEU A 241 5.24 -7.55 6.82
N GLN A 242 6.33 -7.68 6.08
CA GLN A 242 7.56 -6.89 6.31
C GLN A 242 7.29 -5.38 6.18
N MET A 243 6.47 -4.99 5.21
CA MET A 243 6.09 -3.59 5.02
C MET A 243 5.16 -3.10 6.13
N MET A 244 4.24 -3.94 6.58
CA MET A 244 3.37 -3.65 7.72
C MET A 244 4.20 -3.37 8.97
N ARG A 245 5.17 -4.25 9.27
CA ARG A 245 6.09 -4.08 10.40
C ARG A 245 6.92 -2.81 10.28
N PHE A 246 7.50 -2.58 9.12
CA PHE A 246 8.28 -1.35 8.88
C PHE A 246 7.44 -0.09 9.14
N LEU A 247 6.21 -0.03 8.63
CA LEU A 247 5.33 1.13 8.78
C LEU A 247 5.02 1.39 10.27
N VAL A 248 4.65 0.36 11.02
CA VAL A 248 4.34 0.48 12.44
C VAL A 248 5.57 0.93 13.23
N LEU A 249 6.71 0.24 13.08
CA LEU A 249 7.95 0.58 13.78
C LEU A 249 8.48 1.98 13.39
N ALA A 250 8.27 2.43 12.15
CA ALA A 250 8.66 3.77 11.72
C ALA A 250 7.84 4.87 12.41
N THR A 251 6.63 4.57 12.91
CA THR A 251 5.79 5.51 13.66
C THR A 251 6.07 5.50 15.17
N GLU A 252 6.89 4.58 15.68
CA GLU A 252 7.32 4.57 17.08
C GLU A 252 8.25 5.73 17.43
N ALA A 253 8.35 6.05 18.72
CA ALA A 253 9.07 7.22 19.22
C ALA A 253 10.52 7.35 18.69
N THR A 254 11.22 6.22 18.50
CA THR A 254 12.63 6.20 18.05
C THR A 254 12.81 6.70 16.62
N HIS A 255 11.83 6.47 15.74
CA HIS A 255 11.92 6.75 14.30
C HIS A 255 10.92 7.81 13.83
N ARG A 256 9.92 8.13 14.66
CA ARG A 256 8.77 8.95 14.32
C ARG A 256 9.14 10.26 13.64
N ASP A 257 10.04 11.02 14.24
CA ASP A 257 10.37 12.35 13.73
C ASP A 257 11.01 12.29 12.34
N ALA A 258 11.99 11.40 12.15
CA ALA A 258 12.64 11.18 10.86
C ALA A 258 11.62 10.67 9.81
N TRP A 259 10.77 9.72 10.20
CA TRP A 259 9.73 9.19 9.33
C TRP A 259 8.72 10.26 8.91
N GLN A 260 8.17 11.01 9.87
CA GLN A 260 7.18 12.06 9.58
C GLN A 260 7.73 13.15 8.67
N GLN A 261 9.01 13.51 8.81
CA GLN A 261 9.64 14.52 7.95
C GLN A 261 9.71 14.05 6.50
N ILE A 262 10.15 12.80 6.24
CA ILE A 262 10.21 12.28 4.88
C ILE A 262 8.81 12.04 4.29
N VAL A 263 7.83 11.60 5.10
CA VAL A 263 6.42 11.46 4.69
C VAL A 263 5.84 12.82 4.31
N ARG A 264 6.10 13.87 5.10
CA ARG A 264 5.63 15.23 4.81
C ARG A 264 6.12 15.71 3.44
N ARG A 265 7.37 15.41 3.11
CA ARG A 265 7.96 15.78 1.80
C ARG A 265 7.45 14.90 0.64
N GLY A 266 6.75 13.81 0.92
CA GLY A 266 6.12 12.96 -0.09
C GLY A 266 4.76 13.46 -0.61
N TRP A 267 4.15 14.47 0.01
CA TRP A 267 2.85 14.99 -0.39
C TRP A 267 2.93 15.90 -1.61
N GLU A 268 2.02 15.72 -2.56
CA GLU A 268 1.76 16.66 -3.66
C GLU A 268 0.89 17.83 -3.17
N GLY A 269 1.45 18.72 -2.36
CA GLY A 269 0.77 19.85 -1.72
C GLY A 269 0.67 19.68 -0.21
N GLU A 270 -0.33 20.32 0.41
CA GLU A 270 -0.50 20.30 1.86
C GLU A 270 -1.04 18.95 2.33
N SER A 271 -0.44 18.38 3.37
CA SER A 271 -0.75 17.05 3.89
C SER A 271 -2.09 16.98 4.63
N ASP A 272 -2.61 18.12 5.08
CA ASP A 272 -3.86 18.28 5.82
C ASP A 272 -5.07 18.66 4.92
N ASP A 273 -4.88 18.77 3.61
CA ASP A 273 -5.99 18.98 2.67
C ASP A 273 -6.86 17.73 2.57
N ARG A 274 -7.86 17.66 3.45
CA ARG A 274 -8.79 16.55 3.58
C ARG A 274 -10.20 16.96 3.21
N ASP A 275 -11.00 15.97 2.83
CA ASP A 275 -12.44 16.16 2.66
C ASP A 275 -13.18 16.20 4.03
N GLU A 276 -14.48 16.44 3.99
CA GLU A 276 -15.33 16.49 5.18
C GLU A 276 -15.48 15.13 5.90
N PHE A 277 -15.02 14.05 5.27
CA PHE A 277 -15.03 12.70 5.81
C PHE A 277 -13.64 12.26 6.32
N GLY A 278 -12.63 13.12 6.15
CA GLY A 278 -11.26 12.90 6.63
C GLY A 278 -10.35 12.18 5.62
N PHE A 279 -10.79 11.95 4.39
CA PHE A 279 -9.95 11.37 3.34
C PHE A 279 -9.06 12.43 2.71
N SER A 280 -7.80 12.09 2.43
CA SER A 280 -6.88 12.99 1.77
C SER A 280 -7.33 13.30 0.34
N LYS A 281 -7.31 14.58 -0.01
CA LYS A 281 -7.51 15.07 -1.38
C LYS A 281 -6.20 15.09 -2.18
N ARG A 282 -5.07 14.84 -1.54
CA ARG A 282 -3.73 14.89 -2.10
C ARG A 282 -3.10 13.51 -2.15
N ARG A 283 -2.16 13.38 -3.06
CA ARG A 283 -1.34 12.18 -3.23
C ARG A 283 -0.11 12.25 -2.35
N ASN A 284 0.25 11.11 -1.74
CA ASN A 284 1.57 10.94 -1.15
C ASN A 284 2.38 9.95 -1.99
N VAL A 285 3.41 10.45 -2.69
CA VAL A 285 4.21 9.61 -3.59
C VAL A 285 5.08 8.59 -2.83
N LEU A 286 5.46 8.88 -1.58
CA LEU A 286 6.18 7.92 -0.74
C LEU A 286 5.27 6.73 -0.40
N TYR A 287 4.03 6.99 0.02
CA TYR A 287 3.07 5.93 0.33
C TYR A 287 2.79 5.03 -0.89
N GLU A 288 2.75 5.60 -2.08
CA GLU A 288 2.56 4.81 -3.28
C GLU A 288 3.77 3.94 -3.62
N ASP A 289 5.00 4.46 -3.43
CA ASP A 289 6.22 3.71 -3.70
C ASP A 289 6.46 2.57 -2.69
N LEU A 290 5.80 2.58 -1.51
CA LEU A 290 5.86 1.45 -0.56
C LEU A 290 5.33 0.14 -1.16
N PHE A 291 4.35 0.21 -2.07
CA PHE A 291 3.79 -0.97 -2.74
C PHE A 291 4.74 -1.60 -3.79
N ASP A 292 5.83 -0.92 -4.13
CA ASP A 292 6.85 -1.45 -5.04
C ASP A 292 8.02 -2.13 -4.29
N LEU A 293 7.97 -2.12 -2.96
CA LEU A 293 8.99 -2.74 -2.12
C LEU A 293 8.71 -4.25 -1.90
N PRO A 294 9.75 -5.07 -1.69
CA PRO A 294 11.18 -4.72 -1.63
C PRO A 294 11.88 -4.57 -3.00
N ARG A 295 11.18 -4.82 -4.12
CA ARG A 295 11.77 -4.82 -5.47
C ARG A 295 12.52 -3.52 -5.80
N GLU A 296 11.96 -2.38 -5.42
CA GLU A 296 12.52 -1.06 -5.69
C GLU A 296 13.25 -0.43 -4.49
N ALA A 297 13.74 -1.28 -3.57
CA ALA A 297 14.35 -0.85 -2.30
C ALA A 297 15.48 0.17 -2.50
N ARG A 298 16.38 -0.06 -3.46
CA ARG A 298 17.48 0.87 -3.74
C ARG A 298 16.97 2.23 -4.23
N ARG A 299 15.97 2.24 -5.13
CA ARG A 299 15.36 3.50 -5.60
C ARG A 299 14.72 4.23 -4.42
N PHE A 300 14.03 3.51 -3.55
CA PHE A 300 13.42 4.07 -2.34
C PHE A 300 14.48 4.74 -1.45
N LEU A 301 15.57 4.06 -1.11
CA LEU A 301 16.66 4.59 -0.30
C LEU A 301 17.29 5.84 -0.93
N ARG A 302 17.60 5.81 -2.22
CA ARG A 302 18.18 6.97 -2.91
C ARG A 302 17.23 8.17 -2.94
N THR A 303 15.95 7.93 -3.17
CA THR A 303 14.96 9.01 -3.30
C THR A 303 14.61 9.60 -1.93
N TYR A 304 14.20 8.75 -0.99
CA TYR A 304 13.59 9.21 0.26
C TYR A 304 14.57 9.38 1.41
N ILE A 305 15.65 8.62 1.44
CA ILE A 305 16.69 8.74 2.48
C ILE A 305 17.83 9.65 2.01
N LEU A 306 18.43 9.37 0.84
CA LEU A 306 19.50 10.20 0.29
C LEU A 306 19.04 11.51 -0.34
N ARG A 307 17.73 11.75 -0.42
CA ARG A 307 17.16 12.99 -0.98
C ARG A 307 17.63 13.30 -2.41
N MET A 308 17.91 12.24 -3.18
CA MET A 308 18.32 12.40 -4.57
C MET A 308 17.12 12.71 -5.47
N PRO A 309 17.16 13.79 -6.28
CA PRO A 309 16.03 14.16 -7.13
C PRO A 309 15.78 13.10 -8.21
N GLN A 310 14.50 12.89 -8.52
CA GLN A 310 14.09 12.06 -9.65
C GLN A 310 13.94 12.90 -10.91
N VAL A 311 14.21 12.28 -12.07
CA VAL A 311 13.96 12.92 -13.36
C VAL A 311 12.47 13.05 -13.60
N GLN A 312 11.99 14.24 -13.90
CA GLN A 312 10.59 14.50 -14.19
C GLN A 312 10.14 13.79 -15.47
N LYS A 313 9.23 12.84 -15.35
CA LYS A 313 8.70 12.07 -16.48
C LYS A 313 7.52 12.76 -17.19
N SER A 314 6.85 13.69 -16.54
CA SER A 314 5.68 14.40 -17.08
C SER A 314 5.76 15.89 -16.78
N LYS A 315 5.49 16.72 -17.77
CA LYS A 315 5.46 18.20 -17.62
C LYS A 315 4.18 18.70 -16.92
N THR A 316 3.15 17.85 -16.83
CA THR A 316 1.81 18.25 -16.38
C THR A 316 1.54 17.94 -14.91
N ARG A 317 2.36 17.14 -14.24
CA ARG A 317 2.17 16.73 -12.86
C ARG A 317 3.33 17.19 -11.98
N HIS A 318 3.01 17.88 -10.91
CA HIS A 318 3.99 18.25 -9.89
C HIS A 318 4.32 17.01 -9.06
N ASP A 319 5.54 16.50 -9.22
CA ASP A 319 6.06 15.37 -8.41
C ASP A 319 7.07 15.95 -7.40
N PRO A 320 6.80 15.87 -6.09
CA PRO A 320 7.69 16.43 -5.07
C PRO A 320 9.10 15.83 -5.11
N ARG A 321 9.27 14.59 -5.58
CA ARG A 321 10.59 13.92 -5.67
C ARG A 321 11.56 14.61 -6.62
N VAL A 322 11.06 15.41 -7.58
CA VAL A 322 11.90 16.21 -8.50
C VAL A 322 12.59 17.36 -7.78
N THR A 323 12.00 17.83 -6.69
CA THR A 323 12.51 18.97 -5.90
C THR A 323 13.38 18.55 -4.72
N TYR A 324 13.61 17.24 -4.51
CA TYR A 324 14.47 16.77 -3.44
C TYR A 324 15.91 17.22 -3.68
N ASN A 325 16.58 17.62 -2.61
CA ASN A 325 17.93 18.17 -2.71
C ASN A 325 18.75 17.76 -1.48
N LEU A 326 19.73 16.91 -1.68
CA LEU A 326 20.59 16.43 -0.62
C LEU A 326 21.28 17.56 0.16
N LEU A 327 21.69 18.65 -0.50
CA LEU A 327 22.41 19.73 0.17
C LEU A 327 21.54 20.48 1.18
N THR A 328 20.27 20.72 0.83
CA THR A 328 19.32 21.48 1.67
C THR A 328 18.49 20.59 2.61
N GLU A 329 18.52 19.28 2.40
CA GLU A 329 17.72 18.29 3.15
C GLU A 329 18.62 17.19 3.77
N ALA A 330 19.90 17.49 4.00
CA ALA A 330 20.83 16.52 4.61
C ALA A 330 20.44 16.15 6.06
N ASP A 331 19.68 17.02 6.73
CA ASP A 331 19.09 16.80 8.05
C ASP A 331 18.06 15.65 8.07
N LEU A 332 17.49 15.33 6.91
CA LEU A 332 16.53 14.23 6.75
C LEU A 332 17.19 12.86 6.52
N VAL A 333 18.50 12.85 6.28
CA VAL A 333 19.26 11.60 6.11
C VAL A 333 19.42 10.94 7.47
N SER A 334 18.80 9.74 7.65
CA SER A 334 18.77 9.04 8.93
C SER A 334 19.28 7.61 8.81
N TRP A 335 20.39 7.30 9.47
CA TRP A 335 20.92 5.95 9.57
C TRP A 335 20.02 5.05 10.42
N SER A 336 19.41 5.58 11.47
CA SER A 336 18.48 4.83 12.32
C SER A 336 17.29 4.31 11.52
N LEU A 337 16.65 5.17 10.72
CA LEU A 337 15.55 4.78 9.84
C LEU A 337 16.02 3.84 8.72
N THR A 338 17.24 4.04 8.20
CA THR A 338 17.86 3.14 7.21
C THR A 338 18.08 1.75 7.81
N THR A 339 18.56 1.66 9.04
CA THR A 339 18.76 0.38 9.76
C THR A 339 17.43 -0.36 9.93
N LEU A 340 16.37 0.33 10.32
CA LEU A 340 15.03 -0.24 10.42
C LEU A 340 14.58 -0.79 9.05
N PHE A 341 14.74 0.00 7.98
CA PHE A 341 14.39 -0.43 6.62
C PHE A 341 15.19 -1.67 6.18
N LEU A 342 16.49 -1.70 6.45
CA LEU A 342 17.34 -2.84 6.12
C LEU A 342 16.91 -4.11 6.85
N LYS A 343 16.59 -4.01 8.13
CA LYS A 343 16.14 -5.14 8.95
C LYS A 343 14.77 -5.65 8.51
N GLU A 344 13.78 -4.78 8.49
CA GLU A 344 12.39 -5.19 8.29
C GLU A 344 12.01 -5.43 6.83
N VAL A 345 12.48 -4.59 5.91
CA VAL A 345 12.08 -4.66 4.50
C VAL A 345 13.01 -5.55 3.69
N MET A 346 14.31 -5.47 3.95
CA MET A 346 15.32 -6.15 3.14
C MET A 346 15.92 -7.39 3.82
N ASN A 347 15.56 -7.66 5.07
CA ASN A 347 16.06 -8.78 5.87
C ASN A 347 17.60 -8.87 5.89
N VAL A 348 18.27 -7.72 6.04
CA VAL A 348 19.73 -7.65 6.12
C VAL A 348 20.18 -8.04 7.52
N GLU A 349 21.17 -8.92 7.61
CA GLU A 349 21.71 -9.38 8.88
C GLU A 349 22.42 -8.26 9.64
N GLU A 350 22.30 -8.28 10.97
CA GLU A 350 22.79 -7.22 11.85
C GLU A 350 24.30 -7.02 11.76
N HIS A 351 25.07 -8.11 11.65
CA HIS A 351 26.53 -8.03 11.52
C HIS A 351 26.97 -7.25 10.28
N ARG A 352 26.22 -7.38 9.16
CA ARG A 352 26.49 -6.65 7.92
C ARG A 352 26.13 -5.18 8.04
N ILE A 353 24.99 -4.87 8.66
CA ILE A 353 24.58 -3.47 8.92
C ILE A 353 25.65 -2.77 9.77
N GLU A 354 26.18 -3.47 10.78
CA GLU A 354 27.24 -2.95 11.64
C GLU A 354 28.58 -2.77 10.90
N ALA A 355 28.97 -3.72 10.04
CA ALA A 355 30.16 -3.58 9.20
C ALA A 355 30.07 -2.36 8.27
N ILE A 356 28.90 -2.14 7.64
CA ILE A 356 28.65 -0.95 6.81
C ILE A 356 28.74 0.32 7.65
N ARG A 357 28.14 0.34 8.84
CA ARG A 357 28.17 1.50 9.74
C ARG A 357 29.60 1.87 10.14
N VAL A 358 30.38 0.88 10.61
CA VAL A 358 31.76 1.08 11.08
C VAL A 358 32.66 1.58 9.96
N MET A 359 32.57 0.95 8.79
CA MET A 359 33.34 1.38 7.61
C MET A 359 32.96 2.79 7.18
N ALA A 360 31.65 3.10 7.16
CA ALA A 360 31.15 4.43 6.78
C ALA A 360 31.57 5.53 7.77
N ASP A 361 31.56 5.25 9.08
CA ASP A 361 32.03 6.18 10.12
C ASP A 361 33.51 6.54 9.92
N ARG A 362 34.39 5.54 9.67
CA ARG A 362 35.83 5.75 9.40
C ARG A 362 36.03 6.52 8.08
N LEU A 363 35.25 6.20 7.03
CA LEU A 363 35.31 6.94 5.75
C LEU A 363 34.85 8.38 5.89
N ALA A 364 33.81 8.65 6.72
CA ALA A 364 33.37 10.00 7.02
C ALA A 364 34.49 10.79 7.72
N ASP A 365 35.16 10.21 8.70
CA ASP A 365 36.30 10.80 9.42
C ASP A 365 37.46 11.12 8.45
N TYR A 366 37.74 10.22 7.54
CA TYR A 366 38.79 10.40 6.54
C TYR A 366 38.42 11.53 5.54
N ILE A 367 37.21 11.50 4.99
CA ILE A 367 36.74 12.51 4.03
C ILE A 367 36.77 13.91 4.65
N ASP A 368 36.32 14.04 5.90
CA ASP A 368 36.31 15.28 6.65
C ASP A 368 37.75 15.81 6.89
N THR A 369 38.64 14.93 7.41
CA THR A 369 40.00 15.32 7.75
C THR A 369 40.87 15.62 6.53
N GLN A 370 40.76 14.83 5.47
CA GLN A 370 41.59 14.96 4.27
C GLN A 370 40.95 15.78 3.16
N ASN A 371 39.70 16.21 3.33
CA ASN A 371 38.88 16.89 2.32
C ASN A 371 38.88 16.14 0.98
N ASP A 372 38.75 14.77 1.02
CA ASP A 372 38.80 13.94 -0.19
C ASP A 372 37.48 14.00 -0.96
N GLN A 373 37.28 15.11 -1.68
CA GLN A 373 36.10 15.35 -2.53
C GLN A 373 35.99 14.33 -3.67
N HIS A 374 37.11 13.76 -4.14
CA HIS A 374 37.08 12.77 -5.21
C HIS A 374 36.50 11.44 -4.77
N LEU A 375 36.87 10.95 -3.57
CA LEU A 375 36.25 9.77 -3.00
C LEU A 375 34.74 9.98 -2.77
N PHE A 376 34.37 11.12 -2.19
CA PHE A 376 32.95 11.44 -1.96
C PHE A 376 32.17 11.52 -3.28
N ARG A 377 32.72 12.15 -4.32
CA ARG A 377 32.09 12.22 -5.65
C ARG A 377 31.89 10.81 -6.25
N THR A 378 32.87 9.92 -6.11
CA THR A 378 32.76 8.54 -6.61
C THR A 378 31.66 7.76 -5.88
N LEU A 379 31.51 7.95 -4.57
CA LEU A 379 30.41 7.37 -3.80
C LEU A 379 29.05 7.92 -4.26
N LEU A 380 28.96 9.24 -4.50
CA LEU A 380 27.69 9.92 -4.81
C LEU A 380 27.22 9.66 -6.24
N TYR A 381 28.11 9.79 -7.23
CA TYR A 381 27.79 9.80 -8.66
C TYR A 381 28.37 8.65 -9.46
N GLY A 382 29.12 7.73 -8.85
CA GLY A 382 29.65 6.56 -9.55
C GLY A 382 28.55 5.83 -10.34
N LYS A 383 28.80 5.56 -11.62
CA LYS A 383 27.90 4.80 -12.49
C LYS A 383 27.80 3.35 -11.98
N ASN A 384 26.90 2.57 -12.54
CA ASN A 384 26.63 1.21 -12.08
C ASN A 384 27.33 0.15 -12.95
N SER A 385 28.52 0.45 -13.49
CA SER A 385 29.30 -0.48 -14.31
C SER A 385 30.41 -1.19 -13.51
N GLY A 386 30.89 -2.31 -14.01
CA GLY A 386 32.02 -3.00 -13.39
C GLY A 386 33.30 -2.15 -13.34
N LYS A 387 33.49 -1.23 -14.29
CA LYS A 387 34.59 -0.26 -14.28
C LYS A 387 34.48 0.70 -13.09
N ASP A 388 33.27 1.16 -12.79
CA ASP A 388 33.00 2.05 -11.65
C ASP A 388 33.24 1.35 -10.31
N TYR A 389 32.95 0.03 -10.23
CA TYR A 389 33.30 -0.76 -9.06
C TYR A 389 34.82 -0.85 -8.86
N GLN A 390 35.56 -1.08 -9.95
CA GLN A 390 37.02 -1.10 -9.88
C GLN A 390 37.60 0.25 -9.48
N ASP A 391 37.04 1.34 -9.98
CA ASP A 391 37.46 2.71 -9.60
C ASP A 391 37.16 2.97 -8.11
N LEU A 392 35.95 2.65 -7.65
CA LEU A 392 35.61 2.78 -6.23
C LEU A 392 36.57 1.98 -5.35
N ARG A 393 36.81 0.69 -5.67
CA ARG A 393 37.74 -0.15 -4.93
C ARG A 393 39.15 0.43 -4.89
N THR A 394 39.64 0.91 -6.04
CA THR A 394 40.96 1.53 -6.14
C THR A 394 41.05 2.79 -5.28
N ARG A 395 40.02 3.61 -5.25
CA ARG A 395 39.99 4.82 -4.42
C ARG A 395 39.93 4.50 -2.93
N LEU A 396 39.15 3.51 -2.53
CA LEU A 396 39.09 3.05 -1.14
C LEU A 396 40.47 2.54 -0.67
N ILE A 397 41.13 1.72 -1.45
CA ILE A 397 42.51 1.23 -1.15
C ILE A 397 43.50 2.40 -1.06
N ARG A 398 43.47 3.35 -1.98
CA ARG A 398 44.33 4.53 -1.94
C ARG A 398 44.04 5.42 -0.74
N ALA A 399 42.78 5.57 -0.34
CA ALA A 399 42.40 6.28 0.88
C ALA A 399 42.97 5.62 2.09
N ASP A 400 42.86 4.28 2.20
CA ASP A 400 43.45 3.51 3.31
C ASP A 400 44.95 3.69 3.41
N TYR A 401 45.69 3.64 2.32
CA TYR A 401 47.13 3.91 2.29
C TYR A 401 47.54 5.33 2.72
N ARG A 402 46.63 6.30 2.65
CA ARG A 402 46.90 7.70 3.05
C ARG A 402 46.67 7.95 4.55
N VAL A 403 46.02 7.01 5.22
CA VAL A 403 45.78 7.14 6.66
C VAL A 403 47.05 6.95 7.42
N ALA A 404 47.28 7.77 8.47
CA ALA A 404 48.46 7.62 9.32
C ALA A 404 48.43 6.24 10.03
N PRO A 405 49.57 5.56 10.13
CA PRO A 405 49.65 4.23 10.78
C PRO A 405 49.13 4.18 12.20
N SER A 406 49.14 5.31 12.90
CA SER A 406 48.59 5.47 14.26
C SER A 406 47.07 5.45 14.34
N SER A 407 46.37 5.68 13.23
CA SER A 407 44.90 5.77 13.19
C SER A 407 44.23 4.43 12.88
N GLY A 408 45.00 3.40 12.56
CA GLY A 408 44.46 2.12 12.07
C GLY A 408 43.89 2.18 10.65
N PRO A 409 43.54 1.03 10.05
CA PRO A 409 43.02 0.97 8.70
C PRO A 409 41.58 1.51 8.62
N LEU A 410 41.23 2.06 7.47
CA LEU A 410 39.83 2.48 7.19
C LEU A 410 38.90 1.28 7.15
N PHE A 411 39.37 0.12 6.70
CA PHE A 411 38.65 -1.13 6.67
C PHE A 411 39.62 -2.32 6.63
N THR A 412 39.19 -3.44 7.19
CA THR A 412 39.87 -4.72 7.03
C THR A 412 39.40 -5.45 5.79
N LEU A 413 40.09 -6.49 5.36
CA LEU A 413 39.65 -7.34 4.24
C LEU A 413 38.31 -7.99 4.55
N ASP A 414 38.10 -8.48 5.77
CA ASP A 414 36.86 -9.12 6.20
C ASP A 414 35.70 -8.13 6.18
N GLU A 415 35.88 -6.90 6.65
CA GLU A 415 34.86 -5.83 6.56
C GLU A 415 34.55 -5.51 5.10
N PHE A 416 35.55 -5.40 4.23
CA PHE A 416 35.34 -5.13 2.80
C PHE A 416 34.53 -6.23 2.13
N VAL A 417 34.88 -7.50 2.38
CA VAL A 417 34.14 -8.66 1.83
C VAL A 417 32.71 -8.67 2.36
N THR A 418 32.50 -8.45 3.66
CA THR A 418 31.17 -8.39 4.28
C THR A 418 30.30 -7.30 3.68
N VAL A 419 30.87 -6.12 3.39
CA VAL A 419 30.16 -4.97 2.85
C VAL A 419 29.83 -5.14 1.37
N PHE A 420 30.81 -5.55 0.54
CA PHE A 420 30.70 -5.47 -0.92
C PHE A 420 30.53 -6.82 -1.65
N GLU A 421 31.00 -7.94 -1.09
CA GLU A 421 31.14 -9.22 -1.80
C GLU A 421 30.26 -10.34 -1.22
N ASN A 422 29.26 -10.02 -0.42
CA ASN A 422 28.35 -11.03 0.11
C ASN A 422 27.59 -11.74 -1.02
N SER A 423 27.55 -13.09 -0.95
CA SER A 423 27.03 -13.99 -1.99
C SER A 423 25.53 -13.94 -2.21
N ASP A 424 24.76 -13.26 -1.36
CA ASP A 424 23.33 -13.11 -1.51
C ASP A 424 23.03 -12.15 -2.66
N ASN A 425 22.49 -12.68 -3.76
CA ASN A 425 22.20 -12.01 -5.01
C ASN A 425 21.33 -10.73 -4.93
N GLN A 426 20.81 -10.38 -3.76
CA GLN A 426 19.98 -9.19 -3.55
C GLN A 426 20.81 -7.91 -3.29
N TYR A 427 22.09 -8.03 -2.94
CA TYR A 427 22.93 -6.91 -2.55
C TYR A 427 24.11 -6.72 -3.49
N THR A 428 23.90 -5.90 -4.49
CA THR A 428 25.00 -5.47 -5.36
C THR A 428 25.91 -4.50 -4.61
N TRP A 429 27.20 -4.43 -5.00
CA TRP A 429 28.14 -3.40 -4.51
C TRP A 429 27.56 -1.97 -4.63
N ILE A 430 26.63 -1.76 -5.54
CA ILE A 430 25.95 -0.48 -5.77
C ILE A 430 25.08 -0.10 -4.56
N LEU A 431 24.35 -1.07 -3.98
CA LEU A 431 23.58 -0.83 -2.77
C LEU A 431 24.51 -0.58 -1.58
N ALA A 432 25.58 -1.38 -1.43
CA ALA A 432 26.55 -1.17 -0.38
C ALA A 432 27.15 0.25 -0.42
N ARG A 433 27.50 0.73 -1.61
CA ARG A 433 27.94 2.12 -1.84
C ARG A 433 26.92 3.14 -1.38
N ASP A 434 25.65 2.95 -1.77
CA ASP A 434 24.58 3.87 -1.39
C ASP A 434 24.34 3.88 0.14
N LEU A 435 24.48 2.74 0.81
CA LEU A 435 24.36 2.63 2.27
C LEU A 435 25.55 3.30 3.00
N LEU A 436 26.78 3.09 2.53
CA LEU A 436 27.95 3.83 3.04
C LEU A 436 27.72 5.34 2.92
N LEU A 437 27.23 5.79 1.76
CA LEU A 437 26.99 7.19 1.50
C LEU A 437 25.93 7.78 2.44
N ILE A 438 24.82 7.06 2.73
CA ILE A 438 23.79 7.49 3.70
C ILE A 438 24.47 7.79 5.06
N ARG A 439 25.25 6.87 5.56
CA ARG A 439 25.87 7.05 6.89
C ARG A 439 26.96 8.14 6.88
N ILE A 440 27.75 8.23 5.82
CA ILE A 440 28.76 9.29 5.65
C ILE A 440 28.10 10.67 5.68
N ILE A 441 27.02 10.87 4.93
CA ILE A 441 26.30 12.14 4.87
C ILE A 441 25.72 12.51 6.24
N GLU A 442 25.08 11.57 6.93
CA GLU A 442 24.56 11.81 8.29
C GLU A 442 25.67 12.27 9.23
N ARG A 443 26.84 11.61 9.19
CA ARG A 443 28.00 11.98 10.04
C ARG A 443 28.57 13.36 9.71
N LEU A 444 28.74 13.65 8.42
CA LEU A 444 29.25 14.96 7.97
C LEU A 444 28.25 16.08 8.30
N TYR A 445 26.94 15.81 8.19
CA TYR A 445 25.91 16.77 8.61
C TYR A 445 25.96 17.03 10.11
N GLN A 446 26.02 15.99 10.94
CA GLN A 446 26.13 16.11 12.40
C GLN A 446 27.35 16.94 12.87
N ARG A 447 28.43 16.94 12.07
CA ARG A 447 29.64 17.72 12.32
C ARG A 447 29.59 19.14 11.74
N GLY A 448 28.59 19.45 10.95
CA GLY A 448 28.47 20.73 10.25
C GLY A 448 29.42 20.90 9.05
N THR A 449 30.05 19.79 8.59
CA THR A 449 31.08 19.84 7.53
C THR A 449 30.52 19.53 6.14
N ILE A 450 29.25 19.12 6.02
CA ILE A 450 28.61 18.82 4.71
C ILE A 450 28.67 20.00 3.73
N ALA A 451 28.68 21.24 4.21
CA ALA A 451 28.76 22.44 3.39
C ALA A 451 30.06 22.53 2.59
N GLN A 452 31.15 21.93 3.06
CA GLN A 452 32.44 21.89 2.35
C GLN A 452 32.38 21.04 1.07
N LEU A 453 31.38 20.15 0.97
CA LEU A 453 31.13 19.28 -0.18
C LEU A 453 30.04 19.84 -1.11
N SER A 454 29.58 21.08 -0.90
CA SER A 454 28.49 21.69 -1.66
C SER A 454 28.76 21.75 -3.16
N GLU A 455 29.97 22.04 -3.59
CA GLU A 455 30.36 22.05 -5.00
C GLU A 455 30.23 20.65 -5.62
N VAL A 456 30.64 19.62 -4.90
CA VAL A 456 30.52 18.21 -5.36
C VAL A 456 29.06 17.78 -5.44
N ILE A 457 28.26 18.13 -4.43
CA ILE A 457 26.83 17.75 -4.38
C ILE A 457 26.04 18.47 -5.48
N SER A 458 26.36 19.74 -5.79
CA SER A 458 25.67 20.56 -6.78
C SER A 458 26.13 20.29 -8.22
N ALA A 459 27.29 19.67 -8.41
CA ALA A 459 27.81 19.38 -9.74
C ALA A 459 26.92 18.32 -10.42
N PRO A 460 26.44 18.55 -11.65
CA PRO A 460 25.74 17.50 -12.38
C PRO A 460 26.69 16.30 -12.59
N PRO A 461 26.16 15.06 -12.61
CA PRO A 461 26.96 13.94 -13.05
C PRO A 461 27.53 14.24 -14.42
N GLU A 462 28.82 14.02 -14.62
CA GLU A 462 29.44 14.18 -15.94
C GLU A 462 28.66 13.35 -16.94
N THR A 463 28.08 14.03 -17.93
CA THR A 463 27.49 13.35 -19.09
C THR A 463 28.62 12.53 -19.72
N PRO A 464 28.40 11.26 -20.07
CA PRO A 464 29.38 10.52 -20.83
C PRO A 464 29.58 11.28 -22.13
N ASP A 465 30.85 11.53 -22.48
CA ASP A 465 31.17 11.86 -23.85
C ASP A 465 30.49 10.81 -24.73
N VAL A 466 29.58 11.24 -25.55
CA VAL A 466 29.02 10.43 -26.63
C VAL A 466 30.18 10.26 -27.59
N GLU A 467 31.01 9.23 -27.35
CA GLU A 467 31.86 8.74 -28.43
C GLU A 467 30.91 8.25 -29.52
N GLU A 468 30.80 9.05 -30.54
CA GLU A 468 30.27 8.67 -31.85
C GLU A 468 30.97 7.38 -32.28
N ALA A 469 30.21 6.26 -32.35
CA ALA A 469 30.56 5.10 -33.12
C ALA A 469 29.29 4.45 -33.68
#